data_68817123219259f18923b0d457c267d0
#
_entry.id   68817123219259f18923b0d457c267d0
#
_cell.length_a   1.000
_cell.length_b   1.000
_cell.length_c   1.000
_cell.angle_alpha   90.00
_cell.angle_beta   90.00
_cell.angle_gamma   90.00
#
_symmetry.space_group_name_H-M   'P 1'
#
loop_
_entity.id
_entity.type
_entity.pdbx_description
1 polymer ?
#
loop_
_entity_poly.entity_id
_entity_poly.type
_entity_poly.pdbx_seq_one_letter_code
_entity_poly.pdbx_strand_id
1 'polypeptide(L)'
;PTTIEDIFSTQTRVKYEEFEEYTLVIFKAIKSVTDNSIETHNMSFILGENFLITVNGENETIDNLSRNQRKVENLLKKGEDYILHNILDKEVDKYLRIKTKAGEDLKKIEREFMENQNRKTLQKIFSKELTFLELRQLSESITDLLIDLTKPADNYIHNDLIPYFRDIYDHTFKTTEGYKSMLGRMNGMKTMYSSIITMRTNETIRSLTIIMALMMPLTIITGFYGMNVKLPLQDSPFASEFILLMMIFFSAMMIVILRRRGWTSGGY
;
A
#
# COMPACT_ATOMS: atom_id res chain seq x y z
N PRO A 1 -6.76 38.42 -7.05
CA PRO A 1 -6.09 38.27 -5.76
C PRO A 1 -5.89 36.79 -5.40
N THR A 2 -6.89 35.92 -5.58
CA THR A 2 -6.83 34.48 -5.27
C THR A 2 -5.83 33.71 -6.14
N THR A 3 -5.72 34.02 -7.42
CA THR A 3 -4.80 33.38 -8.37
C THR A 3 -3.33 33.51 -7.96
N ILE A 4 -2.93 34.69 -7.48
CA ILE A 4 -1.55 34.95 -7.04
C ILE A 4 -1.27 34.14 -5.76
N GLU A 5 -2.20 34.09 -4.84
CA GLU A 5 -2.09 33.32 -3.60
C GLU A 5 -1.97 31.82 -3.91
N ASP A 6 -2.76 31.30 -4.81
CA ASP A 6 -2.71 29.89 -5.25
C ASP A 6 -1.38 29.53 -5.91
N ILE A 7 -0.80 30.42 -6.72
CA ILE A 7 0.48 30.21 -7.42
C ILE A 7 1.65 30.07 -6.41
N PHE A 8 1.68 30.92 -5.38
CA PHE A 8 2.79 30.94 -4.42
C PHE A 8 2.59 30.03 -3.21
N SER A 9 1.38 29.51 -2.99
CA SER A 9 1.12 28.58 -1.88
C SER A 9 1.65 27.17 -2.21
N THR A 10 2.50 26.64 -1.37
CA THR A 10 3.00 25.25 -1.48
C THR A 10 1.91 24.20 -1.19
N GLN A 11 0.81 24.62 -0.55
CA GLN A 11 -0.31 23.74 -0.18
C GLN A 11 -1.38 23.63 -1.26
N THR A 12 -1.32 24.44 -2.31
CA THR A 12 -2.31 24.41 -3.39
C THR A 12 -2.30 23.02 -4.05
N ARG A 13 -3.50 22.50 -4.31
CA ARG A 13 -3.70 21.23 -5.02
C ARG A 13 -3.44 21.42 -6.51
N VAL A 14 -3.31 20.31 -7.23
CA VAL A 14 -3.39 20.28 -8.69
C VAL A 14 -4.71 20.93 -9.11
N LYS A 15 -4.67 21.89 -10.02
CA LYS A 15 -5.80 22.75 -10.34
C LYS A 15 -5.78 23.15 -11.80
N TYR A 16 -6.98 23.25 -12.38
CA TYR A 16 -7.24 23.84 -13.69
C TYR A 16 -8.35 24.88 -13.54
N GLU A 17 -8.13 26.09 -14.01
CA GLU A 17 -9.13 27.16 -14.02
C GLU A 17 -9.03 27.96 -15.31
N GLU A 18 -10.19 28.21 -15.91
CA GLU A 18 -10.35 29.06 -17.09
C GLU A 18 -10.78 30.46 -16.68
N PHE A 19 -10.12 31.47 -17.23
CA PHE A 19 -10.45 32.87 -17.09
C PHE A 19 -10.63 33.46 -18.51
N GLU A 20 -11.24 34.61 -18.62
CA GLU A 20 -11.50 35.27 -19.94
C GLU A 20 -10.23 35.50 -20.75
N GLU A 21 -9.09 35.81 -20.12
CA GLU A 21 -7.85 36.19 -20.79
C GLU A 21 -6.74 35.15 -20.71
N TYR A 22 -6.91 34.11 -19.86
CA TYR A 22 -5.89 33.07 -19.63
C TYR A 22 -6.46 31.83 -18.98
N THR A 23 -5.74 30.74 -19.12
CA THR A 23 -5.97 29.48 -18.36
C THR A 23 -4.87 29.30 -17.32
N LEU A 24 -5.26 29.01 -16.06
CA LEU A 24 -4.34 28.67 -14.97
C LEU A 24 -4.26 27.15 -14.82
N VAL A 25 -3.04 26.63 -14.86
CA VAL A 25 -2.73 25.22 -14.62
C VAL A 25 -1.74 25.14 -13.47
N ILE A 26 -2.10 24.44 -12.38
CA ILE A 26 -1.19 24.16 -11.27
C ILE A 26 -0.93 22.66 -11.24
N PHE A 27 0.31 22.28 -11.46
CA PHE A 27 0.80 20.90 -11.50
C PHE A 27 1.72 20.64 -10.32
N LYS A 28 1.68 19.43 -9.73
CA LYS A 28 2.63 19.02 -8.70
C LYS A 28 3.74 18.16 -9.31
N ALA A 29 4.94 18.71 -9.37
CA ALA A 29 6.12 17.98 -9.77
C ALA A 29 6.75 17.25 -8.56
N ILE A 30 7.21 16.02 -8.77
CA ILE A 30 7.93 15.25 -7.75
C ILE A 30 9.39 15.67 -7.74
N LYS A 31 9.87 16.16 -6.59
CA LYS A 31 11.28 16.48 -6.35
C LYS A 31 12.05 15.25 -5.90
N SER A 32 11.54 14.54 -4.90
CA SER A 32 12.16 13.31 -4.39
C SER A 32 11.12 12.37 -3.81
N VAL A 33 11.44 11.07 -3.84
CA VAL A 33 10.65 10.01 -3.20
C VAL A 33 11.59 9.21 -2.32
N THR A 34 11.31 9.21 -1.02
CA THR A 34 12.00 8.39 -0.02
C THR A 34 11.10 7.24 0.43
N ASP A 35 11.57 6.41 1.35
CA ASP A 35 10.78 5.29 1.87
C ASP A 35 9.52 5.74 2.62
N ASN A 36 9.52 6.95 3.20
CA ASN A 36 8.47 7.41 4.10
C ASN A 36 7.88 8.78 3.71
N SER A 37 8.35 9.42 2.65
CA SER A 37 7.88 10.75 2.27
C SER A 37 8.07 11.03 0.78
N ILE A 38 7.20 11.87 0.25
CA ILE A 38 7.28 12.42 -1.08
C ILE A 38 7.44 13.92 -0.95
N GLU A 39 8.50 14.46 -1.53
CA GLU A 39 8.64 15.88 -1.71
C GLU A 39 8.11 16.30 -3.07
N THR A 40 7.17 17.23 -3.06
CA THR A 40 6.63 17.84 -4.28
C THR A 40 6.80 19.34 -4.24
N HIS A 41 6.81 19.97 -5.41
CA HIS A 41 6.69 21.42 -5.55
C HIS A 41 5.64 21.74 -6.61
N ASN A 42 5.04 22.92 -6.49
CA ASN A 42 4.07 23.39 -7.45
C ASN A 42 4.78 23.97 -8.68
N MET A 43 4.25 23.64 -9.84
CA MET A 43 4.55 24.28 -11.11
C MET A 43 3.26 24.93 -11.58
N SER A 44 3.24 26.25 -11.63
CA SER A 44 2.08 27.01 -12.08
C SER A 44 2.32 27.56 -13.46
N PHE A 45 1.32 27.43 -14.32
CA PHE A 45 1.35 27.86 -15.70
C PHE A 45 0.17 28.78 -15.94
N ILE A 46 0.43 29.93 -16.56
CA ILE A 46 -0.60 30.85 -17.04
C ILE A 46 -0.46 30.87 -18.55
N LEU A 47 -1.41 30.25 -19.24
CA LEU A 47 -1.46 30.15 -20.70
C LEU A 47 -2.49 31.13 -21.23
N GLY A 48 -2.09 32.02 -22.12
CA GLY A 48 -2.94 32.95 -22.87
C GLY A 48 -2.73 32.80 -24.37
N GLU A 49 -3.38 33.68 -25.16
CA GLU A 49 -3.41 33.59 -26.61
C GLU A 49 -2.01 33.61 -27.26
N ASN A 50 -1.07 34.40 -26.71
CA ASN A 50 0.29 34.59 -27.26
C ASN A 50 1.37 34.56 -26.16
N PHE A 51 1.11 33.95 -25.01
CA PHE A 51 2.09 33.88 -23.93
C PHE A 51 1.89 32.64 -23.04
N LEU A 52 3.00 32.16 -22.49
CA LEU A 52 3.04 31.19 -21.40
C LEU A 52 3.94 31.72 -20.28
N ILE A 53 3.36 31.99 -19.13
CA ILE A 53 4.12 32.32 -17.91
C ILE A 53 4.25 31.08 -17.06
N THR A 54 5.47 30.72 -16.67
CA THR A 54 5.75 29.61 -15.76
C THR A 54 6.27 30.14 -14.45
N VAL A 55 5.64 29.72 -13.33
CA VAL A 55 6.11 29.99 -11.98
C VAL A 55 6.41 28.67 -11.29
N ASN A 56 7.68 28.45 -10.98
CA ASN A 56 8.16 27.18 -10.43
C ASN A 56 9.30 27.45 -9.44
N GLY A 57 9.50 26.51 -8.50
CA GLY A 57 10.77 26.40 -7.79
C GLY A 57 11.87 25.84 -8.68
N GLU A 58 12.98 25.41 -8.11
CA GLU A 58 14.02 24.70 -8.83
C GLU A 58 13.45 23.44 -9.51
N ASN A 59 13.41 23.42 -10.84
CA ASN A 59 12.90 22.32 -11.65
C ASN A 59 13.79 22.02 -12.84
N GLU A 60 14.37 20.82 -12.83
CA GLU A 60 15.30 20.37 -13.87
C GLU A 60 14.68 20.37 -15.28
N THR A 61 13.38 20.08 -15.40
CA THR A 61 12.70 20.04 -16.71
C THR A 61 12.66 21.43 -17.35
N ILE A 62 12.31 22.46 -16.57
CA ILE A 62 12.27 23.85 -17.04
C ILE A 62 13.67 24.37 -17.31
N ASP A 63 14.61 24.10 -16.40
CA ASP A 63 16.02 24.51 -16.57
C ASP A 63 16.65 23.91 -17.81
N ASN A 64 16.42 22.62 -18.08
CA ASN A 64 16.91 21.96 -19.29
C ASN A 64 16.24 22.48 -20.56
N LEU A 65 14.96 22.85 -20.48
CA LEU A 65 14.24 23.45 -21.61
C LEU A 65 14.78 24.85 -21.91
N SER A 66 14.93 25.70 -20.89
CA SER A 66 15.42 27.09 -21.03
C SER A 66 16.84 27.18 -21.58
N ARG A 67 17.71 26.21 -21.24
CA ARG A 67 19.06 26.12 -21.80
C ARG A 67 19.09 25.72 -23.27
N ASN A 68 18.03 25.10 -23.80
CA ASN A 68 17.93 24.69 -25.19
C ASN A 68 17.09 25.66 -26.02
N GLN A 69 17.64 26.85 -26.29
CA GLN A 69 16.96 27.92 -27.01
C GLN A 69 16.37 27.46 -28.37
N ARG A 70 17.11 26.65 -29.15
CA ARG A 70 16.61 26.12 -30.42
C ARG A 70 15.35 25.29 -30.27
N LYS A 71 15.26 24.52 -29.20
CA LYS A 71 14.05 23.72 -28.91
C LYS A 71 12.89 24.60 -28.50
N VAL A 72 13.13 25.62 -27.67
CA VAL A 72 12.13 26.61 -27.27
C VAL A 72 11.59 27.36 -28.49
N GLU A 73 12.46 27.88 -29.35
CA GLU A 73 12.07 28.56 -30.59
C GLU A 73 11.22 27.66 -31.51
N ASN A 74 11.58 26.38 -31.64
CA ASN A 74 10.81 25.46 -32.49
C ASN A 74 9.45 25.12 -31.90
N LEU A 75 9.31 25.08 -30.57
CA LEU A 75 8.01 24.89 -29.89
C LEU A 75 7.15 26.15 -30.02
N LEU A 76 7.73 27.33 -29.77
CA LEU A 76 7.03 28.64 -29.91
C LEU A 76 6.48 28.87 -31.32
N LYS A 77 7.17 28.40 -32.37
CA LYS A 77 6.65 28.45 -33.73
C LYS A 77 5.38 27.66 -33.94
N LYS A 78 5.07 26.72 -33.07
CA LYS A 78 3.87 25.88 -33.12
C LYS A 78 2.76 26.41 -32.20
N GLY A 79 3.13 27.08 -31.11
CA GLY A 79 2.26 27.64 -30.10
C GLY A 79 2.82 27.51 -28.70
N GLU A 80 2.38 28.34 -27.77
CA GLU A 80 2.79 28.37 -26.37
C GLU A 80 2.32 27.12 -25.61
N ASP A 81 1.19 26.59 -26.01
CA ASP A 81 0.60 25.35 -25.51
C ASP A 81 1.48 24.11 -25.80
N TYR A 82 2.27 24.11 -26.88
CA TYR A 82 3.28 23.08 -27.17
C TYR A 82 4.40 23.07 -26.14
N ILE A 83 4.75 24.24 -25.58
CA ILE A 83 5.72 24.31 -24.47
C ILE A 83 5.12 23.71 -23.20
N LEU A 84 3.88 24.09 -22.86
CA LEU A 84 3.14 23.52 -21.72
C LEU A 84 3.09 22.00 -21.84
N HIS A 85 2.64 21.49 -22.99
CA HIS A 85 2.61 20.04 -23.24
C HIS A 85 3.97 19.40 -23.03
N ASN A 86 5.07 19.97 -23.61
CA ASN A 86 6.41 19.39 -23.48
C ASN A 86 6.93 19.32 -22.04
N ILE A 87 6.51 20.27 -21.20
CA ILE A 87 6.87 20.27 -19.78
C ILE A 87 6.06 19.20 -19.04
N LEU A 88 4.74 19.17 -19.23
CA LEU A 88 3.85 18.20 -18.55
C LEU A 88 4.19 16.77 -18.95
N ASP A 89 4.46 16.50 -20.23
CA ASP A 89 4.89 15.19 -20.72
C ASP A 89 6.11 14.67 -19.98
N LYS A 90 7.16 15.48 -19.86
CA LYS A 90 8.37 15.11 -19.13
C LYS A 90 8.15 14.91 -17.62
N GLU A 91 7.28 15.72 -17.02
CA GLU A 91 6.96 15.56 -15.60
C GLU A 91 6.15 14.26 -15.37
N VAL A 92 5.18 13.95 -16.23
CA VAL A 92 4.42 12.67 -16.16
C VAL A 92 5.34 11.47 -16.41
N ASP A 93 6.32 11.58 -17.27
CA ASP A 93 7.36 10.55 -17.45
C ASP A 93 8.13 10.26 -16.15
N LYS A 94 8.35 11.28 -15.30
CA LYS A 94 8.97 11.05 -13.97
C LYS A 94 8.05 10.21 -13.09
N TYR A 95 6.74 10.48 -13.08
CA TYR A 95 5.76 9.67 -12.36
C TYR A 95 5.75 8.21 -12.82
N LEU A 96 5.84 7.98 -14.14
CA LEU A 96 5.88 6.64 -14.71
C LEU A 96 7.14 5.86 -14.30
N ARG A 97 8.31 6.54 -14.28
CA ARG A 97 9.56 5.95 -13.78
C ARG A 97 9.49 5.59 -12.30
N ILE A 98 8.94 6.50 -11.48
CA ILE A 98 8.74 6.26 -10.04
C ILE A 98 7.82 5.07 -9.81
N LYS A 99 6.68 5.00 -10.52
CA LYS A 99 5.75 3.87 -10.47
C LYS A 99 6.42 2.53 -10.83
N THR A 100 7.27 2.53 -11.85
CA THR A 100 8.00 1.32 -12.26
C THR A 100 8.94 0.85 -11.16
N LYS A 101 9.72 1.76 -10.57
CA LYS A 101 10.60 1.46 -9.42
C LYS A 101 9.80 0.98 -8.20
N ALA A 102 8.67 1.63 -7.89
CA ALA A 102 7.77 1.21 -6.82
C ALA A 102 7.26 -0.23 -7.01
N GLY A 103 6.95 -0.61 -8.26
CA GLY A 103 6.55 -1.98 -8.59
C GLY A 103 7.67 -3.01 -8.39
N GLU A 104 8.93 -2.65 -8.67
CA GLU A 104 10.08 -3.50 -8.39
C GLU A 104 10.32 -3.66 -6.89
N ASP A 105 10.20 -2.59 -6.12
CA ASP A 105 10.34 -2.63 -4.67
C ASP A 105 9.23 -3.46 -4.01
N LEU A 106 7.99 -3.35 -4.49
CA LEU A 106 6.89 -4.20 -4.03
C LEU A 106 7.18 -5.68 -4.29
N LYS A 107 7.70 -6.05 -5.47
CA LYS A 107 8.09 -7.44 -5.78
C LYS A 107 9.16 -7.97 -4.83
N LYS A 108 10.08 -7.12 -4.33
CA LYS A 108 11.07 -7.52 -3.31
C LYS A 108 10.39 -7.80 -1.97
N ILE A 109 9.49 -6.89 -1.56
CA ILE A 109 8.72 -7.05 -0.31
C ILE A 109 7.85 -8.32 -0.35
N GLU A 110 7.21 -8.63 -1.48
CA GLU A 110 6.42 -9.84 -1.65
C GLU A 110 7.27 -11.10 -1.49
N ARG A 111 8.46 -11.13 -2.07
CA ARG A 111 9.38 -12.27 -1.90
C ARG A 111 9.80 -12.43 -0.45
N GLU A 112 10.23 -11.34 0.22
CA GLU A 112 10.56 -11.37 1.65
C GLU A 112 9.36 -11.84 2.50
N PHE A 113 8.14 -11.43 2.13
CA PHE A 113 6.93 -11.84 2.84
C PHE A 113 6.63 -13.33 2.66
N MET A 114 6.83 -13.89 1.46
CA MET A 114 6.62 -15.31 1.20
C MET A 114 7.65 -16.18 1.96
N GLU A 115 8.88 -15.70 2.09
CA GLU A 115 9.93 -16.40 2.85
C GLU A 115 9.73 -16.28 4.37
N ASN A 116 9.38 -15.09 4.86
CA ASN A 116 9.32 -14.79 6.29
C ASN A 116 8.15 -13.84 6.63
N GLN A 117 7.05 -14.41 7.14
CA GLN A 117 5.90 -13.67 7.64
C GLN A 117 6.17 -13.15 9.06
N ASN A 118 7.06 -12.16 9.18
CA ASN A 118 7.44 -11.59 10.47
C ASN A 118 6.96 -10.12 10.60
N ARG A 119 7.05 -9.58 11.84
CA ARG A 119 6.66 -8.20 12.14
C ARG A 119 7.45 -7.16 11.34
N LYS A 120 8.73 -7.42 11.01
CA LYS A 120 9.57 -6.48 10.26
C LYS A 120 9.09 -6.32 8.82
N THR A 121 8.75 -7.44 8.16
CA THR A 121 8.20 -7.41 6.81
C THR A 121 6.85 -6.69 6.78
N LEU A 122 6.00 -6.91 7.80
CA LEU A 122 4.74 -6.19 7.92
C LEU A 122 4.94 -4.67 8.09
N GLN A 123 5.92 -4.24 8.88
CA GLN A 123 6.26 -2.82 9.02
C GLN A 123 6.71 -2.19 7.70
N LYS A 124 7.50 -2.90 6.87
CA LYS A 124 7.87 -2.46 5.53
C LYS A 124 6.65 -2.28 4.62
N ILE A 125 5.67 -3.21 4.70
CA ILE A 125 4.42 -3.11 3.94
C ILE A 125 3.68 -1.82 4.33
N PHE A 126 3.51 -1.55 5.62
CA PHE A 126 2.79 -0.35 6.09
C PHE A 126 3.49 0.96 5.71
N SER A 127 4.83 1.04 5.84
CA SER A 127 5.56 2.26 5.46
C SER A 127 5.43 2.56 3.96
N LYS A 128 5.56 1.55 3.11
CA LYS A 128 5.41 1.70 1.66
C LYS A 128 3.98 1.96 1.21
N GLU A 129 3.00 1.43 1.94
CA GLU A 129 1.58 1.67 1.64
C GLU A 129 1.23 3.15 1.69
N LEU A 130 1.70 3.88 2.72
CA LEU A 130 1.46 5.32 2.84
C LEU A 130 2.03 6.09 1.64
N THR A 131 3.28 5.78 1.26
CA THR A 131 3.93 6.39 0.08
C THR A 131 3.16 6.08 -1.21
N PHE A 132 2.70 4.83 -1.40
CA PHE A 132 1.95 4.45 -2.60
C PHE A 132 0.55 5.08 -2.64
N LEU A 133 -0.08 5.27 -1.48
CA LEU A 133 -1.37 5.97 -1.38
C LEU A 133 -1.23 7.44 -1.80
N GLU A 134 -0.20 8.12 -1.31
CA GLU A 134 0.09 9.52 -1.67
C GLU A 134 0.42 9.66 -3.17
N LEU A 135 1.28 8.78 -3.73
CA LEU A 135 1.59 8.75 -5.16
C LEU A 135 0.35 8.49 -6.02
N ARG A 136 -0.55 7.62 -5.56
CA ARG A 136 -1.83 7.38 -6.22
C ARG A 136 -2.69 8.66 -6.24
N GLN A 137 -2.85 9.33 -5.09
CA GLN A 137 -3.65 10.54 -4.97
C GLN A 137 -3.11 11.67 -5.86
N LEU A 138 -1.79 11.84 -5.90
CA LEU A 138 -1.14 12.79 -6.80
C LEU A 138 -1.42 12.46 -8.26
N SER A 139 -1.27 11.19 -8.65
CA SER A 139 -1.53 10.74 -10.03
C SER A 139 -3.02 10.88 -10.41
N GLU A 140 -3.95 10.63 -9.49
CA GLU A 140 -5.39 10.86 -9.68
C GLU A 140 -5.67 12.35 -9.96
N SER A 141 -5.13 13.25 -9.13
CA SER A 141 -5.31 14.69 -9.34
C SER A 141 -4.73 15.18 -10.66
N ILE A 142 -3.61 14.62 -11.11
CA ILE A 142 -3.02 14.95 -12.43
C ILE A 142 -3.88 14.38 -13.56
N THR A 143 -4.46 13.19 -13.37
CA THR A 143 -5.38 12.60 -14.36
C THR A 143 -6.61 13.49 -14.56
N ASP A 144 -7.18 14.01 -13.47
CA ASP A 144 -8.32 14.95 -13.54
C ASP A 144 -7.95 16.26 -14.26
N LEU A 145 -6.78 16.84 -13.94
CA LEU A 145 -6.25 18.01 -14.64
C LEU A 145 -6.12 17.75 -16.15
N LEU A 146 -5.59 16.60 -16.54
CA LEU A 146 -5.39 16.27 -17.96
C LEU A 146 -6.72 16.03 -18.69
N ILE A 147 -7.76 15.54 -17.99
CA ILE A 147 -9.13 15.47 -18.54
C ILE A 147 -9.61 16.88 -18.89
N ASP A 148 -9.42 17.84 -17.97
CA ASP A 148 -9.85 19.22 -18.19
C ASP A 148 -9.12 19.84 -19.39
N LEU A 149 -7.80 19.61 -19.51
CA LEU A 149 -6.99 20.07 -20.64
C LEU A 149 -7.37 19.43 -21.99
N THR A 150 -8.08 18.31 -22.00
CA THR A 150 -8.54 17.65 -23.25
C THR A 150 -9.96 18.01 -23.66
N LYS A 151 -10.68 18.79 -22.85
CA LYS A 151 -12.02 19.25 -23.21
C LYS A 151 -11.95 20.28 -24.34
N PRO A 152 -12.83 20.18 -25.37
CA PRO A 152 -12.98 21.24 -26.33
C PRO A 152 -13.65 22.41 -25.62
N ALA A 153 -12.87 23.38 -25.22
CA ALA A 153 -13.33 24.58 -24.54
C ALA A 153 -12.68 25.81 -25.17
N ASP A 154 -13.10 26.99 -24.75
CA ASP A 154 -12.45 28.26 -25.08
C ASP A 154 -11.05 28.39 -24.43
N ASN A 155 -10.39 27.24 -24.16
CA ASN A 155 -9.05 27.21 -23.64
C ASN A 155 -8.05 27.52 -24.78
N TYR A 156 -6.94 28.11 -24.41
CA TYR A 156 -5.87 28.48 -25.31
C TYR A 156 -5.04 27.27 -25.81
N ILE A 157 -5.67 26.12 -25.99
CA ILE A 157 -5.03 24.87 -26.47
C ILE A 157 -5.52 24.59 -27.89
N HIS A 158 -4.59 24.50 -28.83
CA HIS A 158 -4.89 24.17 -30.21
C HIS A 158 -5.48 22.76 -30.34
N ASN A 159 -6.49 22.61 -31.19
CA ASN A 159 -7.20 21.34 -31.40
C ASN A 159 -6.29 20.18 -31.83
N ASP A 160 -5.26 20.46 -32.60
CA ASP A 160 -4.25 19.48 -33.04
C ASP A 160 -3.33 18.99 -31.90
N LEU A 161 -3.28 19.72 -30.77
CA LEU A 161 -2.52 19.30 -29.59
C LEU A 161 -3.34 18.42 -28.63
N ILE A 162 -4.67 18.43 -28.70
CA ILE A 162 -5.55 17.61 -27.85
C ILE A 162 -5.18 16.11 -27.88
N PRO A 163 -4.88 15.47 -29.03
CA PRO A 163 -4.45 14.07 -29.05
C PRO A 163 -3.17 13.80 -28.24
N TYR A 164 -2.26 14.76 -28.19
CA TYR A 164 -1.01 14.64 -27.43
C TYR A 164 -1.27 14.77 -25.90
N PHE A 165 -2.16 15.65 -25.48
CA PHE A 165 -2.60 15.70 -24.08
C PHE A 165 -3.33 14.42 -23.67
N ARG A 166 -4.07 13.81 -24.60
CA ARG A 166 -4.72 12.51 -24.37
C ARG A 166 -3.70 11.39 -24.17
N ASP A 167 -2.56 11.41 -24.86
CA ASP A 167 -1.48 10.45 -24.63
C ASP A 167 -0.87 10.58 -23.22
N ILE A 168 -0.62 11.82 -22.76
CA ILE A 168 -0.17 12.08 -21.39
C ILE A 168 -1.22 11.60 -20.37
N TYR A 169 -2.50 11.84 -20.65
CA TYR A 169 -3.61 11.34 -19.82
C TYR A 169 -3.56 9.81 -19.71
N ASP A 170 -3.41 9.09 -20.82
CA ASP A 170 -3.32 7.63 -20.82
C ASP A 170 -2.14 7.12 -20.00
N HIS A 171 -0.99 7.78 -20.04
CA HIS A 171 0.18 7.45 -19.22
C HIS A 171 -0.09 7.66 -17.74
N THR A 172 -0.75 8.76 -17.38
CA THR A 172 -1.08 9.09 -15.99
C THR A 172 -2.15 8.14 -15.45
N PHE A 173 -3.18 7.85 -16.24
CA PHE A 173 -4.22 6.87 -15.90
C PHE A 173 -3.64 5.49 -15.63
N LYS A 174 -2.75 4.97 -16.51
CA LYS A 174 -2.04 3.70 -16.31
C LYS A 174 -1.16 3.72 -15.07
N THR A 175 -0.62 4.88 -14.70
CA THR A 175 0.18 5.05 -13.48
C THR A 175 -0.70 4.95 -12.25
N THR A 176 -1.85 5.62 -12.24
CA THR A 176 -2.86 5.58 -11.17
C THR A 176 -3.39 4.15 -10.95
N GLU A 177 -3.80 3.46 -12.01
CA GLU A 177 -4.25 2.06 -11.93
C GLU A 177 -3.12 1.13 -11.46
N GLY A 178 -1.88 1.42 -11.85
CA GLY A 178 -0.72 0.70 -11.34
C GLY A 178 -0.57 0.79 -9.82
N TYR A 179 -0.68 1.99 -9.24
CA TYR A 179 -0.64 2.16 -7.79
C TYR A 179 -1.82 1.50 -7.09
N LYS A 180 -3.02 1.59 -7.64
CA LYS A 180 -4.23 0.91 -7.13
C LYS A 180 -4.04 -0.61 -7.06
N SER A 181 -3.48 -1.20 -8.11
CA SER A 181 -3.12 -2.62 -8.14
C SER A 181 -2.08 -2.97 -7.07
N MET A 182 -1.03 -2.15 -6.89
CA MET A 182 0.00 -2.36 -5.88
C MET A 182 -0.58 -2.31 -4.45
N LEU A 183 -1.45 -1.33 -4.16
CA LEU A 183 -2.15 -1.21 -2.88
C LEU A 183 -3.06 -2.42 -2.62
N GLY A 184 -3.76 -2.93 -3.65
CA GLY A 184 -4.54 -4.16 -3.55
C GLY A 184 -3.69 -5.38 -3.15
N ARG A 185 -2.50 -5.53 -3.74
CA ARG A 185 -1.54 -6.60 -3.40
C ARG A 185 -1.04 -6.47 -1.96
N MET A 186 -0.74 -5.24 -1.50
CA MET A 186 -0.33 -4.98 -0.10
C MET A 186 -1.45 -5.35 0.88
N ASN A 187 -2.69 -5.01 0.58
CA ASN A 187 -3.85 -5.41 1.38
C ASN A 187 -4.01 -6.94 1.43
N GLY A 188 -3.79 -7.63 0.31
CA GLY A 188 -3.75 -9.09 0.26
C GLY A 188 -2.71 -9.69 1.20
N MET A 189 -1.48 -9.15 1.21
CA MET A 189 -0.42 -9.58 2.13
C MET A 189 -0.79 -9.35 3.60
N LYS A 190 -1.41 -8.21 3.95
CA LYS A 190 -1.88 -7.93 5.33
C LYS A 190 -2.95 -8.92 5.78
N THR A 191 -3.91 -9.23 4.90
CA THR A 191 -4.95 -10.23 5.17
C THR A 191 -4.35 -11.62 5.39
N MET A 192 -3.41 -12.02 4.52
CA MET A 192 -2.70 -13.29 4.65
C MET A 192 -1.91 -13.36 5.96
N TYR A 193 -1.21 -12.28 6.37
CA TYR A 193 -0.51 -12.21 7.64
C TYR A 193 -1.46 -12.42 8.82
N SER A 194 -2.62 -11.75 8.81
CA SER A 194 -3.65 -11.93 9.86
C SER A 194 -4.14 -13.39 9.94
N SER A 195 -4.36 -14.03 8.79
CA SER A 195 -4.75 -15.43 8.72
C SER A 195 -3.68 -16.36 9.31
N ILE A 196 -2.40 -16.12 8.97
CA ILE A 196 -1.27 -16.91 9.50
C ILE A 196 -1.17 -16.77 11.03
N ILE A 197 -1.32 -15.56 11.56
CA ILE A 197 -1.33 -15.34 13.02
C ILE A 197 -2.49 -16.09 13.69
N THR A 198 -3.68 -16.03 13.09
CA THR A 198 -4.85 -16.76 13.59
C THR A 198 -4.61 -18.27 13.59
N MET A 199 -4.02 -18.82 12.54
CA MET A 199 -3.66 -20.24 12.45
C MET A 199 -2.66 -20.63 13.58
N ARG A 200 -1.58 -19.87 13.76
CA ARG A 200 -0.60 -20.10 14.83
C ARG A 200 -1.22 -20.04 16.23
N THR A 201 -2.11 -19.07 16.44
CA THR A 201 -2.86 -18.95 17.70
C THR A 201 -3.74 -20.18 17.95
N ASN A 202 -4.46 -20.63 16.92
CA ASN A 202 -5.29 -21.83 17.01
C ASN A 202 -4.46 -23.10 17.29
N GLU A 203 -3.26 -23.23 16.69
CA GLU A 203 -2.34 -24.33 16.99
C GLU A 203 -1.87 -24.30 18.46
N THR A 204 -1.55 -23.12 18.99
CA THR A 204 -1.17 -22.95 20.39
C THR A 204 -2.32 -23.32 21.32
N ILE A 205 -3.53 -22.82 21.05
CA ILE A 205 -4.74 -23.16 21.83
C ILE A 205 -5.01 -24.66 21.77
N ARG A 206 -4.88 -25.28 20.60
CA ARG A 206 -5.05 -26.71 20.41
C ARG A 206 -4.06 -27.50 21.27
N SER A 207 -2.77 -27.15 21.25
CA SER A 207 -1.74 -27.79 22.06
C SER A 207 -2.03 -27.67 23.56
N LEU A 208 -2.43 -26.46 24.01
CA LEU A 208 -2.82 -26.24 25.40
C LEU A 208 -4.05 -27.07 25.81
N THR A 209 -5.05 -27.14 24.93
CA THR A 209 -6.28 -27.94 25.16
C THR A 209 -5.97 -29.41 25.25
N ILE A 210 -5.05 -29.95 24.44
CA ILE A 210 -4.61 -31.34 24.53
C ILE A 210 -3.96 -31.62 25.90
N ILE A 211 -3.05 -30.74 26.36
CA ILE A 211 -2.39 -30.87 27.67
C ILE A 211 -3.45 -30.83 28.79
N MET A 212 -4.36 -29.86 28.76
CA MET A 212 -5.44 -29.76 29.75
C MET A 212 -6.34 -31.00 29.77
N ALA A 213 -6.73 -31.51 28.60
CA ALA A 213 -7.58 -32.70 28.49
C ALA A 213 -6.91 -33.95 29.02
N LEU A 214 -5.59 -34.08 28.92
CA LEU A 214 -4.83 -35.20 29.50
C LEU A 214 -4.66 -35.05 31.01
N MET A 215 -4.43 -33.81 31.49
CA MET A 215 -4.18 -33.57 32.92
C MET A 215 -5.45 -33.59 33.78
N MET A 216 -6.61 -33.21 33.21
CA MET A 216 -7.86 -33.11 33.99
C MET A 216 -8.28 -34.42 34.68
N PRO A 217 -8.34 -35.59 34.02
CA PRO A 217 -8.66 -36.87 34.71
C PRO A 217 -7.65 -37.21 35.79
N LEU A 218 -6.36 -36.96 35.53
CA LEU A 218 -5.31 -37.24 36.49
C LEU A 218 -5.48 -36.39 37.75
N THR A 219 -5.74 -35.10 37.60
CA THR A 219 -5.97 -34.16 38.71
C THR A 219 -7.21 -34.54 39.52
N ILE A 220 -8.31 -34.96 38.86
CA ILE A 220 -9.53 -35.39 39.55
C ILE A 220 -9.25 -36.65 40.37
N ILE A 221 -8.57 -37.66 39.81
CA ILE A 221 -8.23 -38.91 40.50
C ILE A 221 -7.31 -38.64 41.70
N THR A 222 -6.22 -37.91 41.49
CA THR A 222 -5.27 -37.59 42.57
C THR A 222 -5.88 -36.70 43.64
N GLY A 223 -6.75 -35.73 43.25
CA GLY A 223 -7.48 -34.88 44.18
C GLY A 223 -8.48 -35.64 45.00
N PHE A 224 -9.22 -36.59 44.41
CA PHE A 224 -10.18 -37.41 45.11
C PHE A 224 -9.48 -38.35 46.13
N TYR A 225 -8.48 -39.09 45.70
CA TYR A 225 -7.75 -40.00 46.60
C TYR A 225 -6.76 -39.28 47.52
N GLY A 226 -6.49 -37.99 47.33
CA GLY A 226 -5.73 -37.14 48.24
C GLY A 226 -6.53 -36.56 49.41
N MET A 227 -7.85 -36.82 49.50
CA MET A 227 -8.71 -36.30 50.55
C MET A 227 -8.45 -37.04 51.88
N ASN A 228 -8.47 -36.31 52.99
CA ASN A 228 -8.31 -36.89 54.39
C ASN A 228 -9.65 -37.43 54.91
N VAL A 229 -10.38 -38.20 54.10
CA VAL A 229 -11.64 -38.89 54.48
C VAL A 229 -11.54 -40.37 54.13
N LYS A 230 -12.33 -41.22 54.78
CA LYS A 230 -12.35 -42.65 54.42
C LYS A 230 -12.89 -42.85 53.04
N LEU A 231 -12.02 -43.35 52.16
CA LEU A 231 -12.35 -43.56 50.72
C LEU A 231 -12.51 -45.05 50.43
N PRO A 232 -13.30 -45.44 49.43
CA PRO A 232 -13.40 -46.82 48.97
C PRO A 232 -12.00 -47.36 48.58
N LEU A 233 -11.68 -48.58 48.94
CA LEU A 233 -10.43 -49.28 48.70
C LEU A 233 -9.20 -48.75 49.46
N GLN A 234 -9.34 -47.75 50.33
CA GLN A 234 -8.21 -47.12 51.04
C GLN A 234 -7.38 -48.14 51.91
N ASP A 235 -8.04 -49.10 52.52
CA ASP A 235 -7.40 -50.10 53.38
C ASP A 235 -6.92 -51.33 52.58
N SER A 236 -7.04 -51.33 51.26
CA SER A 236 -6.59 -52.44 50.40
C SER A 236 -5.08 -52.34 50.15
N PRO A 237 -4.34 -53.47 50.26
CA PRO A 237 -2.89 -53.51 49.99
C PRO A 237 -2.54 -53.15 48.52
N PHE A 238 -3.50 -53.18 47.60
CA PHE A 238 -3.34 -52.90 46.18
C PHE A 238 -3.95 -51.57 45.81
N ALA A 239 -4.27 -50.65 46.73
CA ALA A 239 -4.94 -49.39 46.47
C ALA A 239 -4.11 -48.49 45.54
N SER A 240 -2.80 -48.40 45.73
CA SER A 240 -1.88 -47.61 44.93
C SER A 240 -1.80 -48.06 43.46
N GLU A 241 -1.70 -49.36 43.25
CA GLU A 241 -1.63 -49.99 41.92
C GLU A 241 -2.93 -49.79 41.17
N PHE A 242 -4.08 -49.91 41.84
CA PHE A 242 -5.40 -49.66 41.25
C PHE A 242 -5.55 -48.21 40.78
N ILE A 243 -5.18 -47.23 41.60
CA ILE A 243 -5.21 -45.83 41.27
C ILE A 243 -4.30 -45.55 40.05
N LEU A 244 -3.08 -46.09 40.05
CA LEU A 244 -2.15 -45.92 38.95
C LEU A 244 -2.70 -46.51 37.63
N LEU A 245 -3.27 -47.70 37.65
CA LEU A 245 -3.91 -48.34 36.52
C LEU A 245 -5.08 -47.50 35.97
N MET A 246 -5.90 -46.94 36.85
CA MET A 246 -7.00 -46.07 36.51
C MET A 246 -6.53 -44.79 35.82
N MET A 247 -5.45 -44.17 36.33
CA MET A 247 -4.83 -42.99 35.70
C MET A 247 -4.30 -43.30 34.29
N ILE A 248 -3.60 -44.42 34.12
CA ILE A 248 -3.09 -44.90 32.82
C ILE A 248 -4.25 -45.13 31.86
N PHE A 249 -5.30 -45.82 32.29
CA PHE A 249 -6.48 -46.12 31.48
C PHE A 249 -7.17 -44.85 30.96
N PHE A 250 -7.46 -43.88 31.83
CA PHE A 250 -8.09 -42.65 31.42
C PHE A 250 -7.22 -41.79 30.49
N SER A 251 -5.90 -41.74 30.76
CA SER A 251 -4.94 -41.06 29.88
C SER A 251 -4.88 -41.70 28.50
N ALA A 252 -4.79 -43.04 28.43
CA ALA A 252 -4.79 -43.77 27.16
C ALA A 252 -6.10 -43.59 26.39
N MET A 253 -7.24 -43.69 27.09
CA MET A 253 -8.56 -43.43 26.49
C MET A 253 -8.64 -42.02 25.90
N MET A 254 -8.18 -40.98 26.62
CA MET A 254 -8.19 -39.61 26.16
C MET A 254 -7.30 -39.42 24.91
N ILE A 255 -6.10 -40.02 24.88
CA ILE A 255 -5.22 -40.00 23.71
C ILE A 255 -5.91 -40.63 22.51
N VAL A 256 -6.61 -41.76 22.68
CA VAL A 256 -7.35 -42.43 21.60
C VAL A 256 -8.48 -41.50 21.07
N ILE A 257 -9.23 -40.87 21.98
CA ILE A 257 -10.30 -39.92 21.58
C ILE A 257 -9.74 -38.74 20.80
N LEU A 258 -8.65 -38.11 21.27
CA LEU A 258 -7.99 -36.97 20.63
C LEU A 258 -7.42 -37.38 19.25
N ARG A 259 -6.84 -38.59 19.13
CA ARG A 259 -6.39 -39.11 17.83
C ARG A 259 -7.54 -39.32 16.86
N ARG A 260 -8.64 -39.95 17.30
CA ARG A 260 -9.81 -40.16 16.44
C ARG A 260 -10.45 -38.85 15.98
N ARG A 261 -10.38 -37.78 16.77
CA ARG A 261 -10.85 -36.42 16.38
C ARG A 261 -9.82 -35.66 15.55
N GLY A 262 -8.69 -36.24 15.18
CA GLY A 262 -7.65 -35.58 14.38
C GLY A 262 -6.88 -34.48 15.13
N TRP A 263 -6.98 -34.41 16.47
CA TRP A 263 -6.33 -33.35 17.24
C TRP A 263 -4.84 -33.60 17.48
N THR A 264 -4.35 -34.81 17.30
CA THR A 264 -2.94 -35.20 17.49
C THR A 264 -2.18 -35.32 16.17
N SER A 265 -2.85 -35.36 15.01
CA SER A 265 -2.22 -35.30 13.73
C SER A 265 -1.90 -33.85 13.40
N GLY A 266 -0.73 -33.37 13.82
CA GLY A 266 -0.14 -32.15 13.28
C GLY A 266 0.26 -32.42 11.85
N GLY A 267 -0.34 -31.74 10.90
CA GLY A 267 0.02 -31.87 9.52
C GLY A 267 -0.88 -31.03 8.62
N TYR A 268 -0.49 -29.82 8.35
CA TYR A 268 -0.59 -29.18 7.04
C TYR A 268 0.73 -28.49 6.76
#